data_3f2bcc1f2554a258a9f1a2d10ab57179
#
_entry.id   3f2bcc1f2554a258a9f1a2d10ab57179
#
_cell.length_a   1.000
_cell.length_b   1.000
_cell.length_c   1.000
_cell.angle_alpha   90.00
_cell.angle_beta   90.00
_cell.angle_gamma   90.00
#
_symmetry.space_group_name_H-M   'P 1'
#
loop_
_entity.id
_entity.type
_entity.pdbx_description
1 polymer ?
#
loop_
_entity_poly.entity_id
_entity_poly.type
_entity_poly.pdbx_seq_one_letter_code
_entity_poly.pdbx_strand_id
1 'polypeptide(L)'
;MAFGRLERNPGPQPMSEINMTPLIDVMLVLLVIFIITAPLLASSLRLDLPKVEGSAGSDAPAFVALAVDSEGRLFLGDLPLDRKTEREQIASRVREAARRDPATEVQLRADSRVAYGRVAELIGWVQEAGLHRIGFVTEAPAAQSEAGLK
;
A
#
# COMPACT_ATOMS: atom_id res chain seq x y z
N MET A 1 -60.52 -35.92 57.10
CA MET A 1 -60.23 -36.07 55.67
C MET A 1 -59.18 -35.05 55.32
N ALA A 2 -57.93 -35.51 55.21
CA ALA A 2 -56.80 -34.61 54.84
C ALA A 2 -56.63 -34.60 53.33
N PHE A 3 -57.00 -33.53 52.73
CA PHE A 3 -56.65 -33.31 51.34
C PHE A 3 -55.16 -32.96 51.25
N GLY A 4 -54.37 -33.92 50.76
CA GLY A 4 -52.97 -33.71 50.46
C GLY A 4 -52.81 -32.65 49.41
N ARG A 5 -52.23 -31.58 49.82
CA ARG A 5 -51.80 -30.49 48.92
C ARG A 5 -50.67 -31.02 48.06
N LEU A 6 -50.95 -31.29 46.82
CA LEU A 6 -49.92 -31.60 45.86
C LEU A 6 -49.06 -30.33 45.66
N GLU A 7 -47.98 -30.26 46.39
CA GLU A 7 -46.95 -29.30 46.08
C GLU A 7 -46.39 -29.68 44.71
N ARG A 8 -46.74 -28.88 43.72
CA ARG A 8 -46.16 -28.96 42.39
C ARG A 8 -44.74 -28.46 42.54
N ASN A 9 -43.82 -29.38 42.72
CA ASN A 9 -42.40 -29.06 42.68
C ASN A 9 -42.09 -28.49 41.27
N PRO A 10 -41.66 -27.21 41.14
CA PRO A 10 -41.24 -26.72 39.85
C PRO A 10 -39.99 -27.53 39.44
N GLY A 11 -40.17 -28.38 38.44
CA GLY A 11 -39.04 -29.12 37.87
C GLY A 11 -37.91 -28.19 37.51
N PRO A 12 -36.68 -28.68 37.47
CA PRO A 12 -35.55 -27.84 37.14
C PRO A 12 -35.81 -27.18 35.80
N GLN A 13 -35.85 -25.85 35.80
CA GLN A 13 -35.92 -25.11 34.56
C GLN A 13 -34.69 -25.49 33.74
N PRO A 14 -34.86 -25.87 32.48
CA PRO A 14 -33.72 -26.11 31.63
C PRO A 14 -32.96 -24.78 31.52
N MET A 15 -31.84 -24.70 32.19
CA MET A 15 -30.88 -23.63 31.95
C MET A 15 -30.30 -23.91 30.58
N SER A 16 -30.77 -23.18 29.58
CA SER A 16 -30.13 -23.16 28.28
C SER A 16 -28.82 -22.43 28.44
N GLU A 17 -27.81 -23.14 28.87
CA GLU A 17 -26.46 -22.63 28.84
C GLU A 17 -26.07 -22.47 27.37
N ILE A 18 -25.99 -21.23 26.92
CA ILE A 18 -25.45 -20.94 25.61
C ILE A 18 -23.98 -21.33 25.68
N ASN A 19 -23.64 -22.37 24.92
CA ASN A 19 -22.25 -22.80 24.83
C ASN A 19 -21.46 -21.70 24.10
N MET A 20 -20.71 -20.93 24.86
CA MET A 20 -19.89 -19.82 24.33
C MET A 20 -18.67 -20.30 23.55
N THR A 21 -18.32 -21.58 23.68
CA THR A 21 -17.10 -22.11 23.05
C THR A 21 -17.10 -22.00 21.53
N PRO A 22 -18.18 -22.32 20.78
CA PRO A 22 -18.20 -22.12 19.33
C PRO A 22 -18.16 -20.65 18.93
N LEU A 23 -18.76 -19.78 19.73
CA LEU A 23 -18.76 -18.34 19.46
C LEU A 23 -17.36 -17.73 19.61
N ILE A 24 -16.67 -18.11 20.69
CA ILE A 24 -15.29 -17.65 20.94
C ILE A 24 -14.34 -18.14 19.85
N ASP A 25 -14.50 -19.38 19.39
CA ASP A 25 -13.67 -19.94 18.32
C ASP A 25 -13.82 -19.16 17.01
N VAL A 26 -15.05 -18.88 16.60
CA VAL A 26 -15.31 -18.05 15.41
C VAL A 26 -14.70 -16.66 15.56
N MET A 27 -14.87 -16.01 16.69
CA MET A 27 -14.30 -14.70 16.94
C MET A 27 -12.78 -14.72 16.93
N LEU A 28 -12.17 -15.75 17.49
CA LEU A 28 -10.72 -15.91 17.52
C LEU A 28 -10.16 -16.13 16.11
N VAL A 29 -10.79 -16.99 15.31
CA VAL A 29 -10.40 -17.24 13.93
C VAL A 29 -10.50 -15.97 13.09
N LEU A 30 -11.59 -15.21 13.21
CA LEU A 30 -11.76 -13.95 12.52
C LEU A 30 -10.70 -12.91 12.95
N LEU A 31 -10.38 -12.86 14.24
CA LEU A 31 -9.34 -11.99 14.77
C LEU A 31 -7.97 -12.34 14.17
N VAL A 32 -7.62 -13.62 14.14
CA VAL A 32 -6.34 -14.07 13.56
C VAL A 32 -6.27 -13.75 12.08
N ILE A 33 -7.32 -14.00 11.32
CA ILE A 33 -7.39 -13.65 9.89
C ILE A 33 -7.22 -12.15 9.73
N PHE A 34 -7.88 -11.35 10.55
CA PHE A 34 -7.78 -9.88 10.48
C PHE A 34 -6.36 -9.38 10.78
N ILE A 35 -5.70 -9.94 11.80
CA ILE A 35 -4.32 -9.57 12.15
C ILE A 35 -3.35 -9.91 11.03
N ILE A 36 -3.55 -11.03 10.34
CA ILE A 36 -2.69 -11.45 9.23
C ILE A 36 -2.97 -10.63 7.96
N THR A 37 -4.23 -10.30 7.69
CA THR A 37 -4.61 -9.58 6.47
C THR A 37 -4.43 -8.06 6.58
N ALA A 38 -4.55 -7.48 7.76
CA ALA A 38 -4.43 -6.05 7.98
C ALA A 38 -3.09 -5.46 7.47
N PRO A 39 -1.92 -6.04 7.75
CA PRO A 39 -0.66 -5.54 7.21
C PRO A 39 -0.55 -5.72 5.69
N LEU A 40 -1.21 -6.70 5.10
CA LEU A 40 -1.22 -6.89 3.66
C LEU A 40 -2.04 -5.81 2.94
N LEU A 41 -3.08 -5.31 3.58
CA LEU A 41 -3.87 -4.18 3.07
C LEU A 41 -3.18 -2.83 3.33
N ALA A 42 -2.40 -2.74 4.39
CA ALA A 42 -1.59 -1.56 4.70
C ALA A 42 -0.36 -1.42 3.79
N SER A 43 -0.01 -2.47 3.07
CA SER A 43 1.00 -2.47 2.00
C SER A 43 0.55 -1.76 0.73
N SER A 44 -0.65 -1.19 0.68
CA SER A 44 -0.94 -0.16 -0.29
C SER A 44 0.07 0.96 -0.03
N LEU A 45 1.00 1.05 -0.94
CA LEU A 45 2.09 2.00 -0.99
C LEU A 45 1.61 3.38 -0.51
N ARG A 46 1.73 3.65 0.78
CA ARG A 46 1.72 5.03 1.22
C ARG A 46 3.04 5.60 0.74
N LEU A 47 3.03 6.12 -0.48
CA LEU A 47 3.98 7.15 -0.81
C LEU A 47 3.66 8.29 0.15
N ASP A 48 4.30 8.31 1.30
CA ASP A 48 4.44 9.55 2.05
C ASP A 48 5.33 10.45 1.19
N LEU A 49 4.68 11.10 0.23
CA LEU A 49 5.24 12.31 -0.32
C LEU A 49 5.40 13.24 0.88
N PRO A 50 6.59 13.74 1.16
CA PRO A 50 6.72 14.82 2.10
C PRO A 50 5.78 15.91 1.60
N LYS A 51 4.67 16.10 2.32
CA LYS A 51 3.85 17.28 2.17
C LYS A 51 4.74 18.42 2.58
N VAL A 52 5.30 19.10 1.62
CA VAL A 52 5.81 20.44 1.84
C VAL A 52 4.54 21.26 2.09
N GLU A 53 4.13 21.32 3.34
CA GLU A 53 3.08 22.21 3.76
C GLU A 53 3.57 23.64 3.52
N GLY A 54 2.88 24.32 2.65
CA GLY A 54 2.90 25.77 2.62
C GLY A 54 4.10 26.39 1.93
N SER A 55 4.07 26.37 0.63
CA SER A 55 4.63 27.47 -0.15
C SER A 55 3.75 27.72 -1.34
N ALA A 56 2.76 28.55 -1.14
CA ALA A 56 2.31 29.41 -2.22
C ALA A 56 3.54 30.24 -2.65
N GLY A 57 4.17 29.83 -3.73
CA GLY A 57 5.27 30.59 -4.33
C GLY A 57 6.64 30.27 -3.75
N SER A 58 7.21 29.15 -4.11
CA SER A 58 8.66 29.00 -4.18
C SER A 58 9.03 27.74 -4.96
N ASP A 59 10.01 27.90 -5.75
CA ASP A 59 10.83 27.04 -6.58
C ASP A 59 11.18 25.65 -6.01
N ALA A 60 10.18 24.88 -5.57
CA ALA A 60 10.37 23.46 -5.41
C ALA A 60 10.56 22.88 -6.82
N PRO A 61 11.69 22.25 -7.14
CA PRO A 61 11.90 21.69 -8.44
C PRO A 61 10.76 20.75 -8.77
N ALA A 62 10.00 21.08 -9.80
CA ALA A 62 8.94 20.21 -10.28
C ALA A 62 9.57 18.88 -10.68
N PHE A 63 9.09 17.79 -10.12
CA PHE A 63 9.53 16.45 -10.47
C PHE A 63 8.36 15.62 -10.95
N VAL A 64 8.63 14.65 -11.80
CA VAL A 64 7.67 13.65 -12.22
C VAL A 64 7.95 12.37 -11.44
N ALA A 65 7.02 11.95 -10.61
CA ALA A 65 7.15 10.72 -9.82
C ALA A 65 6.63 9.53 -10.62
N LEU A 66 7.48 8.54 -10.84
CA LEU A 66 7.13 7.24 -11.41
C LEU A 66 7.45 6.14 -10.40
N ALA A 67 6.55 5.20 -10.23
CA ALA A 67 6.76 4.05 -9.38
C ALA A 67 6.43 2.74 -10.11
N VAL A 68 7.20 1.70 -9.80
CA VAL A 68 6.98 0.33 -10.30
C VAL A 68 6.91 -0.59 -9.09
N ASP A 69 5.82 -1.34 -8.99
CA ASP A 69 5.68 -2.33 -7.94
C ASP A 69 6.34 -3.67 -8.30
N SER A 70 6.34 -4.59 -7.35
CA SER A 70 6.91 -5.94 -7.51
C SER A 70 6.27 -6.77 -8.63
N GLU A 71 5.05 -6.41 -9.06
CA GLU A 71 4.32 -7.06 -10.15
C GLU A 71 4.58 -6.39 -11.51
N GLY A 72 5.39 -5.33 -11.53
CA GLY A 72 5.70 -4.56 -12.74
C GLY A 72 4.59 -3.58 -13.15
N ARG A 73 3.66 -3.28 -12.26
CA ARG A 73 2.64 -2.26 -12.49
C ARG A 73 3.24 -0.87 -12.30
N LEU A 74 2.85 0.02 -13.17
CA LEU A 74 3.33 1.39 -13.19
C LEU A 74 2.35 2.34 -12.53
N PHE A 75 2.89 3.30 -11.82
CA PHE A 75 2.15 4.38 -11.19
C PHE A 75 2.78 5.72 -11.59
N LEU A 76 1.93 6.66 -11.94
CA LEU A 76 2.32 8.05 -12.16
C LEU A 76 1.83 8.88 -10.97
N GLY A 77 2.73 9.21 -10.06
CA GLY A 77 2.35 9.69 -8.75
C GLY A 77 1.58 8.61 -7.99
N ASP A 78 0.32 8.88 -7.66
CA ASP A 78 -0.56 7.95 -6.97
C ASP A 78 -1.54 7.21 -7.90
N LEU A 79 -1.49 7.51 -9.21
CA LEU A 79 -2.41 6.94 -10.19
C LEU A 79 -1.83 5.69 -10.84
N PRO A 80 -2.50 4.54 -10.74
CA PRO A 80 -2.09 3.35 -11.47
C PRO A 80 -2.30 3.56 -12.98
N LEU A 81 -1.32 3.15 -13.78
CA LEU A 81 -1.38 3.23 -15.23
C LEU A 81 -1.90 1.92 -15.82
N ASP A 82 -2.73 2.04 -16.86
CA ASP A 82 -3.17 0.87 -17.63
C ASP A 82 -2.02 0.40 -18.52
N ARG A 83 -1.72 -0.90 -18.45
CA ARG A 83 -0.64 -1.54 -19.19
C ARG A 83 -0.68 -1.32 -20.72
N LYS A 84 -1.86 -1.06 -21.26
CA LYS A 84 -2.04 -0.79 -22.69
C LYS A 84 -1.66 0.65 -23.09
N THR A 85 -1.80 1.58 -22.17
CA THR A 85 -1.63 3.03 -22.43
C THR A 85 -0.53 3.65 -21.59
N GLU A 86 0.14 2.87 -20.75
CA GLU A 86 1.18 3.35 -19.82
C GLU A 86 2.28 4.16 -20.51
N ARG A 87 2.78 3.65 -21.65
CA ARG A 87 3.82 4.34 -22.42
C ARG A 87 3.38 5.72 -22.90
N GLU A 88 2.16 5.80 -23.43
CA GLU A 88 1.60 7.04 -23.94
C GLU A 88 1.31 8.04 -22.83
N GLN A 89 0.77 7.57 -21.71
CA GLN A 89 0.48 8.40 -20.53
C GLN A 89 1.77 8.95 -19.91
N ILE A 90 2.81 8.13 -19.77
CA ILE A 90 4.13 8.58 -19.31
C ILE A 90 4.73 9.58 -20.29
N ALA A 91 4.73 9.26 -21.58
CA ALA A 91 5.28 10.16 -22.60
C ALA A 91 4.58 11.51 -22.63
N SER A 92 3.26 11.54 -22.52
CA SER A 92 2.45 12.76 -22.46
C SER A 92 2.83 13.61 -21.24
N ARG A 93 2.90 12.99 -20.07
CA ARG A 93 3.22 13.68 -18.82
C ARG A 93 4.65 14.22 -18.81
N VAL A 94 5.59 13.41 -19.28
CA VAL A 94 7.00 13.81 -19.38
C VAL A 94 7.20 14.95 -20.37
N ARG A 95 6.54 14.89 -21.54
CA ARG A 95 6.60 16.00 -22.53
C ARG A 95 6.02 17.29 -21.97
N GLU A 96 4.91 17.21 -21.25
CA GLU A 96 4.32 18.37 -20.61
C GLU A 96 5.27 19.00 -19.59
N ALA A 97 5.90 18.17 -18.76
CA ALA A 97 6.89 18.62 -17.80
C ALA A 97 8.13 19.24 -18.48
N ALA A 98 8.63 18.61 -19.56
CA ALA A 98 9.76 19.10 -20.33
C ALA A 98 9.49 20.45 -21.03
N ARG A 99 8.24 20.70 -21.41
CA ARG A 99 7.85 22.00 -21.97
C ARG A 99 7.84 23.11 -20.92
N ARG A 100 7.51 22.79 -19.69
CA ARG A 100 7.51 23.75 -18.58
C ARG A 100 8.93 24.06 -18.13
N ASP A 101 9.71 23.01 -17.90
CA ASP A 101 11.09 23.10 -17.49
C ASP A 101 11.87 21.86 -17.98
N PRO A 102 12.80 22.05 -18.94
CA PRO A 102 13.64 20.96 -19.44
C PRO A 102 14.57 20.35 -18.37
N ALA A 103 14.78 21.05 -17.26
CA ALA A 103 15.57 20.58 -16.13
C ALA A 103 14.77 19.75 -15.10
N THR A 104 13.49 19.52 -15.37
CA THR A 104 12.63 18.69 -14.50
C THR A 104 13.25 17.31 -14.32
N GLU A 105 13.28 16.87 -13.08
CA GLU A 105 13.78 15.55 -12.72
C GLU A 105 12.64 14.54 -12.69
N VAL A 106 12.90 13.34 -13.21
CA VAL A 106 12.01 12.20 -13.05
C VAL A 106 12.52 11.33 -11.90
N GLN A 107 11.73 11.21 -10.87
CA GLN A 107 12.02 10.34 -9.74
C GLN A 107 11.41 8.97 -10.00
N LEU A 108 12.25 7.98 -10.18
CA LEU A 108 11.85 6.60 -10.43
C LEU A 108 12.05 5.77 -9.16
N ARG A 109 10.94 5.28 -8.63
CA ARG A 109 10.92 4.30 -7.53
C ARG A 109 10.61 2.92 -8.10
N ALA A 110 11.47 1.98 -7.89
CA ALA A 110 11.28 0.59 -8.30
C ALA A 110 11.43 -0.35 -7.09
N ASP A 111 10.52 -1.31 -6.98
CA ASP A 111 10.67 -2.40 -6.01
C ASP A 111 11.91 -3.25 -6.39
N SER A 112 12.63 -3.75 -5.38
CA SER A 112 13.84 -4.54 -5.56
C SER A 112 13.65 -5.82 -6.38
N ARG A 113 12.41 -6.29 -6.46
CA ARG A 113 12.04 -7.51 -7.20
C ARG A 113 11.68 -7.27 -8.66
N VAL A 114 11.63 -6.01 -9.07
CA VAL A 114 11.32 -5.65 -10.46
C VAL A 114 12.48 -6.07 -11.36
N ALA A 115 12.15 -6.68 -12.49
CA ALA A 115 13.14 -7.03 -13.49
C ALA A 115 13.86 -5.77 -14.03
N TYR A 116 15.18 -5.81 -14.08
CA TYR A 116 15.99 -4.70 -14.58
C TYR A 116 15.58 -4.23 -15.97
N GLY A 117 15.20 -5.17 -16.85
CA GLY A 117 14.70 -4.87 -18.19
C GLY A 117 13.50 -3.94 -18.20
N ARG A 118 12.60 -4.07 -17.21
CA ARG A 118 11.43 -3.21 -17.07
C ARG A 118 11.82 -1.79 -16.68
N VAL A 119 12.76 -1.66 -15.79
CA VAL A 119 13.30 -0.35 -15.37
C VAL A 119 14.01 0.33 -16.54
N ALA A 120 14.82 -0.41 -17.30
CA ALA A 120 15.52 0.11 -18.47
C ALA A 120 14.55 0.58 -19.57
N GLU A 121 13.46 -0.13 -19.78
CA GLU A 121 12.40 0.24 -20.71
C GLU A 121 11.76 1.58 -20.33
N LEU A 122 11.45 1.77 -19.04
CA LEU A 122 10.90 3.02 -18.54
C LEU A 122 11.85 4.20 -18.70
N ILE A 123 13.12 4.01 -18.42
CA ILE A 123 14.15 5.01 -18.63
C ILE A 123 14.18 5.43 -20.11
N GLY A 124 14.12 4.47 -21.02
CA GLY A 124 14.04 4.73 -22.45
C GLY A 124 12.84 5.61 -22.82
N TRP A 125 11.67 5.30 -22.32
CA TRP A 125 10.46 6.09 -22.60
C TRP A 125 10.55 7.51 -22.08
N VAL A 126 11.11 7.70 -20.90
CA VAL A 126 11.32 9.03 -20.31
C VAL A 126 12.30 9.85 -21.15
N GLN A 127 13.40 9.26 -21.58
CA GLN A 127 14.41 9.92 -22.43
C GLN A 127 13.87 10.27 -23.80
N GLU A 128 13.13 9.38 -24.44
CA GLU A 128 12.45 9.64 -25.71
C GLU A 128 11.44 10.79 -25.61
N ALA A 129 10.82 10.96 -24.45
CA ALA A 129 9.85 12.02 -24.20
C ALA A 129 10.50 13.39 -23.91
N GLY A 130 11.82 13.45 -23.67
CA GLY A 130 12.58 14.68 -23.58
C GLY A 130 13.16 15.05 -22.22
N LEU A 131 13.01 14.22 -21.20
CA LEU A 131 13.66 14.42 -19.91
C LEU A 131 14.83 13.46 -19.74
N HIS A 132 15.98 13.98 -19.34
CA HIS A 132 17.21 13.22 -19.19
C HIS A 132 17.68 13.11 -17.73
N ARG A 133 17.08 13.87 -16.84
CA ARG A 133 17.42 13.82 -15.41
C ARG A 133 16.54 12.81 -14.72
N ILE A 134 17.11 11.66 -14.38
CA ILE A 134 16.41 10.56 -13.70
C ILE A 134 17.10 10.32 -12.37
N GLY A 135 16.37 10.55 -11.30
CA GLY A 135 16.76 10.19 -9.94
C GLY A 135 16.13 8.87 -9.53
N PHE A 136 16.92 7.97 -8.99
CA PHE A 136 16.40 6.73 -8.41
C PHE A 136 16.12 6.96 -6.92
N VAL A 137 14.88 6.71 -6.54
CA VAL A 137 14.49 6.65 -5.14
C VAL A 137 14.44 5.18 -4.75
N THR A 138 15.53 4.67 -4.20
CA THR A 138 15.53 3.35 -3.60
C THR A 138 15.08 3.48 -2.15
N GLU A 139 14.08 2.70 -1.75
CA GLU A 139 13.94 2.40 -0.34
C GLU A 139 15.19 1.63 0.05
N ALA A 140 16.05 2.26 0.83
CA ALA A 140 17.06 1.52 1.54
C ALA A 140 16.34 0.42 2.30
N PRO A 141 16.71 -0.87 2.16
CA PRO A 141 16.23 -1.88 3.07
C PRO A 141 16.50 -1.31 4.45
N ALA A 142 15.46 -1.28 5.28
CA ALA A 142 15.58 -0.81 6.65
C ALA A 142 16.89 -1.36 7.17
N ALA A 143 17.86 -0.48 7.38
CA ALA A 143 19.15 -0.87 7.84
C ALA A 143 18.87 -1.74 9.06
N GLN A 144 19.10 -3.02 8.91
CA GLN A 144 19.25 -3.84 10.09
C GLN A 144 20.29 -3.10 10.87
N SER A 145 19.82 -2.39 11.89
CA SER A 145 20.68 -1.81 12.88
C SER A 145 21.42 -2.98 13.46
N GLU A 146 22.50 -3.37 12.82
CA GLU A 146 23.54 -4.12 13.46
C GLU A 146 24.18 -3.19 14.50
N ALA A 147 23.41 -2.93 15.53
CA ALA A 147 24.02 -2.58 16.81
C ALA A 147 24.58 -3.87 17.42
N GLY A 148 25.34 -4.58 16.63
CA GLY A 148 26.18 -5.68 17.05
C GLY A 148 27.58 -5.19 17.30
N LEU A 149 27.71 -4.23 18.14
CA LEU A 149 29.01 -3.78 18.58
C LEU A 149 29.14 -3.90 20.09
N LYS A 150 30.03 -4.74 20.44
CA LYS A 150 30.70 -4.81 21.71
C LYS A 150 30.61 -3.56 22.58
#